data_67052f6c9bd1c410944b973d374d5d19
#
_entry.id   67052f6c9bd1c410944b973d374d5d19
#
_cell.length_a   1.000
_cell.length_b   1.000
_cell.length_c   1.000
_cell.angle_alpha   90.00
_cell.angle_beta   90.00
_cell.angle_gamma   90.00
#
_symmetry.space_group_name_H-M   'P 1'
#
loop_
_entity.id
_entity.type
_entity.pdbx_description
1 polymer ?
#
loop_
_entity_poly.entity_id
_entity_poly.type
_entity_poly.pdbx_seq_one_letter_code
_entity_poly.pdbx_strand_id
1 'polypeptide(L)'
;MKFTVSSSALLSVLSMTGKVINNKSSLPILEHFLMELKDGVLRVTASDSETTLIGNLEVDNVEQEGMVAAPAKVLLDVLKECSEMPLTFEVNENTWEIKISWHSGGSSVPGANPVSYPTNKTLAEDKTEVTMDVDTLVNGINKTIFATADDDFKPMMNGVFFNIEQNGITYVATDGHKLVKFTTEHNCEQAASFILPKKPANLLKTMLLKEEEDVTVSFDKSNAVFTLKNYILICRLIEGDYPNYNAVIPAGNPNKILIDRIEFLNGIKRVAVCANSATNLIRLDVADNKLTLAAQDVNFYVSANESLNCSYEGSPISIGFKSIFLVEILSNIETPTVLVELADSTRAGVFKPVYDDVQSSSTLMLLMPMIISA
;
A
#
# COMPACT_ATOMS: atom_id res chain seq x y z
N MET A 1 34.47 -10.82 7.73
CA MET A 1 33.29 -10.57 8.56
C MET A 1 32.96 -11.85 9.33
N LYS A 2 32.82 -11.78 10.68
CA LYS A 2 32.44 -12.95 11.49
C LYS A 2 31.63 -12.54 12.72
N PHE A 3 30.46 -13.17 12.93
CA PHE A 3 29.51 -12.83 14.01
C PHE A 3 28.54 -13.97 14.30
N THR A 4 27.85 -13.90 15.43
CA THR A 4 26.75 -14.81 15.80
C THR A 4 25.43 -14.05 15.83
N VAL A 5 24.34 -14.70 15.39
CA VAL A 5 23.00 -14.11 15.32
C VAL A 5 21.91 -15.16 15.53
N SER A 6 20.76 -14.77 16.08
CA SER A 6 19.57 -15.61 16.14
C SER A 6 19.03 -15.88 14.72
N SER A 7 18.72 -17.15 14.42
CA SER A 7 18.19 -17.54 13.11
C SER A 7 16.85 -16.87 12.82
N SER A 8 15.93 -16.77 13.79
CA SER A 8 14.61 -16.15 13.62
C SER A 8 14.69 -14.64 13.48
N ALA A 9 15.57 -13.97 14.25
CA ALA A 9 15.78 -12.52 14.15
C ALA A 9 16.33 -12.15 12.75
N LEU A 10 17.35 -12.89 12.28
CA LEU A 10 17.90 -12.68 10.95
C LEU A 10 16.87 -12.97 9.86
N LEU A 11 16.13 -14.10 9.95
CA LEU A 11 15.08 -14.42 8.99
C LEU A 11 14.00 -13.34 8.91
N SER A 12 13.62 -12.76 10.05
CA SER A 12 12.64 -11.67 10.10
C SER A 12 13.11 -10.45 9.30
N VAL A 13 14.34 -9.99 9.52
CA VAL A 13 14.90 -8.84 8.82
C VAL A 13 15.07 -9.12 7.33
N LEU A 14 15.65 -10.27 6.96
CA LEU A 14 15.84 -10.67 5.56
C LEU A 14 14.51 -10.88 4.83
N SER A 15 13.49 -11.44 5.50
CA SER A 15 12.16 -11.61 4.91
C SER A 15 11.45 -10.27 4.64
N MET A 16 11.68 -9.27 5.49
CA MET A 16 11.13 -7.93 5.29
C MET A 16 11.90 -7.22 4.17
N THR A 17 13.22 -7.13 4.25
CA THR A 17 14.05 -6.45 3.25
C THR A 17 13.95 -7.12 1.88
N GLY A 18 13.85 -8.44 1.84
CA GLY A 18 13.71 -9.22 0.60
C GLY A 18 12.45 -8.93 -0.22
N LYS A 19 11.42 -8.32 0.36
CA LYS A 19 10.21 -7.90 -0.38
C LYS A 19 10.48 -6.86 -1.47
N VAL A 20 11.59 -6.15 -1.39
CA VAL A 20 12.01 -5.19 -2.42
C VAL A 20 12.57 -5.91 -3.64
N ILE A 21 13.26 -7.03 -3.44
CA ILE A 21 14.00 -7.72 -4.49
C ILE A 21 13.07 -8.19 -5.61
N ASN A 22 13.43 -7.85 -6.83
CA ASN A 22 12.75 -8.32 -8.03
C ASN A 22 13.61 -9.40 -8.69
N ASN A 23 13.07 -10.62 -8.83
CA ASN A 23 13.74 -11.77 -9.45
C ASN A 23 14.01 -11.61 -10.97
N LYS A 24 13.69 -10.46 -11.54
CA LYS A 24 13.91 -10.13 -12.96
C LYS A 24 14.68 -8.81 -13.12
N SER A 25 15.59 -8.52 -12.17
CA SER A 25 16.40 -7.32 -12.27
C SER A 25 17.37 -7.38 -13.46
N SER A 26 17.58 -6.24 -14.12
CA SER A 26 18.63 -6.08 -15.14
C SER A 26 20.05 -6.12 -14.56
N LEU A 27 20.18 -5.91 -13.25
CA LEU A 27 21.43 -5.95 -12.50
C LEU A 27 21.43 -7.16 -11.56
N PRO A 28 22.18 -8.23 -11.86
CA PRO A 28 22.18 -9.47 -11.06
C PRO A 28 22.54 -9.27 -9.58
N ILE A 29 23.35 -8.26 -9.26
CA ILE A 29 23.75 -7.96 -7.88
C ILE A 29 22.54 -7.55 -7.01
N LEU A 30 21.47 -7.02 -7.59
CA LEU A 30 20.25 -6.65 -6.87
C LEU A 30 19.39 -7.86 -6.46
N GLU A 31 19.74 -9.07 -6.89
CA GLU A 31 19.17 -10.32 -6.36
C GLU A 31 19.86 -10.73 -5.04
N HIS A 32 20.79 -9.92 -4.53
CA HIS A 32 21.53 -10.14 -3.30
C HIS A 32 21.10 -9.13 -2.22
N PHE A 33 21.27 -9.53 -0.97
CA PHE A 33 21.33 -8.60 0.15
C PHE A 33 22.74 -8.04 0.27
N LEU A 34 22.89 -6.73 0.38
CA LEU A 34 24.12 -6.16 0.91
C LEU A 34 24.07 -6.25 2.43
N MET A 35 24.95 -7.04 3.01
CA MET A 35 25.12 -7.20 4.45
C MET A 35 26.37 -6.48 4.90
N GLU A 36 26.23 -5.52 5.79
CA GLU A 36 27.31 -4.73 6.39
C GLU A 36 27.26 -4.87 7.91
N LEU A 37 28.34 -5.33 8.51
CA LEU A 37 28.49 -5.44 9.95
C LEU A 37 29.44 -4.38 10.46
N LYS A 38 28.93 -3.51 11.30
CA LYS A 38 29.68 -2.42 11.91
C LYS A 38 29.12 -2.07 13.29
N ASP A 39 30.01 -1.81 14.25
CA ASP A 39 29.66 -1.37 15.61
C ASP A 39 28.61 -2.28 16.31
N GLY A 40 28.66 -3.59 16.07
CA GLY A 40 27.71 -4.56 16.64
C GLY A 40 26.35 -4.62 15.95
N VAL A 41 26.14 -3.87 14.87
CA VAL A 41 24.89 -3.84 14.11
C VAL A 41 25.10 -4.43 12.73
N LEU A 42 24.29 -5.42 12.38
CA LEU A 42 24.18 -5.95 11.03
C LEU A 42 23.16 -5.13 10.26
N ARG A 43 23.63 -4.39 9.29
CA ARG A 43 22.80 -3.65 8.34
C ARG A 43 22.57 -4.47 7.09
N VAL A 44 21.32 -4.73 6.77
CA VAL A 44 20.90 -5.49 5.59
C VAL A 44 20.19 -4.54 4.63
N THR A 45 20.74 -4.38 3.42
CA THR A 45 20.16 -3.54 2.37
C THR A 45 19.68 -4.41 1.21
N ALA A 46 18.48 -4.15 0.74
CA ALA A 46 17.94 -4.70 -0.50
C ALA A 46 17.39 -3.58 -1.39
N SER A 47 17.58 -3.68 -2.70
CA SER A 47 17.15 -2.64 -3.64
C SER A 47 16.67 -3.23 -4.97
N ASP A 48 15.77 -2.50 -5.65
CA ASP A 48 15.38 -2.74 -7.04
C ASP A 48 15.74 -1.56 -7.97
N SER A 49 16.62 -0.67 -7.51
CA SER A 49 17.04 0.61 -8.10
C SER A 49 16.07 1.79 -7.89
N GLU A 50 14.79 1.55 -7.71
CA GLU A 50 13.79 2.60 -7.45
C GLU A 50 13.43 2.66 -5.96
N THR A 51 13.44 1.51 -5.30
CA THR A 51 13.13 1.35 -3.88
C THR A 51 14.26 0.62 -3.20
N THR A 52 14.73 1.13 -2.07
CA THR A 52 15.73 0.49 -1.22
C THR A 52 15.17 0.34 0.20
N LEU A 53 15.27 -0.84 0.75
CA LEU A 53 14.90 -1.10 2.13
C LEU A 53 16.13 -1.56 2.91
N ILE A 54 16.39 -0.89 4.01
CA ILE A 54 17.47 -1.17 4.93
C ILE A 54 16.86 -1.66 6.24
N GLY A 55 17.30 -2.79 6.73
CA GLY A 55 16.97 -3.31 8.05
C GLY A 55 18.23 -3.37 8.93
N ASN A 56 18.11 -2.96 10.19
CA ASN A 56 19.18 -3.03 11.16
C ASN A 56 18.86 -4.11 12.20
N LEU A 57 19.86 -4.90 12.57
CA LEU A 57 19.76 -5.97 13.55
C LEU A 57 20.99 -5.96 14.45
N GLU A 58 20.80 -5.83 15.75
CA GLU A 58 21.87 -6.05 16.71
C GLU A 58 22.30 -7.52 16.69
N VAL A 59 23.59 -7.77 16.71
CA VAL A 59 24.16 -9.12 16.67
C VAL A 59 25.12 -9.35 17.81
N ASP A 60 25.25 -10.60 18.20
CA ASP A 60 26.12 -11.02 19.29
C ASP A 60 27.49 -11.44 18.77
N ASN A 61 28.48 -11.42 19.66
CA ASN A 61 29.83 -12.01 19.44
C ASN A 61 30.46 -11.60 18.11
N VAL A 62 30.61 -10.31 17.87
CA VAL A 62 31.30 -9.78 16.70
C VAL A 62 32.81 -10.04 16.84
N GLU A 63 33.34 -10.95 16.02
CA GLU A 63 34.75 -11.21 15.95
C GLU A 63 35.47 -10.38 14.87
N GLN A 64 34.76 -10.13 13.75
CA GLN A 64 35.29 -9.37 12.62
C GLN A 64 34.19 -8.63 11.89
N GLU A 65 34.31 -7.34 11.76
CA GLU A 65 33.43 -6.51 10.91
C GLU A 65 33.69 -6.73 9.42
N GLY A 66 32.84 -6.22 8.55
CA GLY A 66 33.01 -6.30 7.11
C GLY A 66 31.70 -6.24 6.34
N MET A 67 31.81 -6.51 5.04
CA MET A 67 30.64 -6.48 4.12
C MET A 67 30.68 -7.67 3.16
N VAL A 68 29.48 -8.07 2.70
CA VAL A 68 29.31 -9.07 1.64
C VAL A 68 27.98 -8.87 0.93
N ALA A 69 27.89 -9.17 -0.37
CA ALA A 69 26.64 -9.31 -1.06
C ALA A 69 26.22 -10.80 -1.03
N ALA A 70 25.13 -11.12 -0.31
CA ALA A 70 24.64 -12.48 -0.08
C ALA A 70 23.44 -12.79 -0.98
N PRO A 71 23.39 -13.92 -1.71
CA PRO A 71 22.28 -14.25 -2.60
C PRO A 71 21.00 -14.46 -1.80
N ALA A 72 20.00 -13.59 -2.04
CA ALA A 72 18.83 -13.47 -1.19
C ALA A 72 17.99 -14.77 -1.14
N LYS A 73 17.72 -15.37 -2.29
CA LYS A 73 16.88 -16.56 -2.39
C LYS A 73 17.46 -17.73 -1.60
N VAL A 74 18.74 -18.05 -1.85
CA VAL A 74 19.39 -19.19 -1.21
C VAL A 74 19.49 -18.99 0.30
N LEU A 75 19.86 -17.77 0.72
CA LEU A 75 19.97 -17.44 2.14
C LEU A 75 18.63 -17.53 2.86
N LEU A 76 17.56 -17.01 2.27
CA LEU A 76 16.21 -17.12 2.83
C LEU A 76 15.73 -18.58 2.89
N ASP A 77 16.01 -19.37 1.86
CA ASP A 77 15.59 -20.78 1.82
C ASP A 77 16.33 -21.60 2.89
N VAL A 78 17.63 -21.37 3.12
CA VAL A 78 18.39 -22.01 4.21
C VAL A 78 17.82 -21.61 5.58
N LEU A 79 17.57 -20.31 5.79
CA LEU A 79 17.11 -19.81 7.09
C LEU A 79 15.68 -20.25 7.44
N LYS A 80 14.81 -20.45 6.46
CA LYS A 80 13.44 -20.96 6.68
C LYS A 80 13.42 -22.38 7.27
N GLU A 81 14.43 -23.18 6.95
CA GLU A 81 14.55 -24.56 7.46
C GLU A 81 15.27 -24.62 8.82
N CYS A 82 15.83 -23.49 9.29
CA CYS A 82 16.45 -23.41 10.61
C CYS A 82 15.37 -23.21 11.69
N SER A 83 15.33 -24.07 12.70
CA SER A 83 14.63 -23.77 13.95
C SER A 83 15.32 -22.61 14.68
N GLU A 84 14.69 -22.07 15.75
CA GLU A 84 15.34 -21.03 16.56
C GLU A 84 16.67 -21.56 17.14
N MET A 85 17.78 -20.99 16.70
CA MET A 85 19.13 -21.35 17.14
C MET A 85 20.13 -20.22 16.84
N PRO A 86 21.24 -20.16 17.57
CA PRO A 86 22.34 -19.29 17.20
C PRO A 86 23.05 -19.79 15.94
N LEU A 87 23.26 -18.90 14.99
CA LEU A 87 23.99 -19.14 13.75
C LEU A 87 25.27 -18.30 13.77
N THR A 88 26.40 -18.93 13.43
CA THR A 88 27.67 -18.21 13.22
C THR A 88 27.89 -18.02 11.73
N PHE A 89 28.01 -16.78 11.33
CA PHE A 89 28.36 -16.37 9.97
C PHE A 89 29.86 -16.07 9.88
N GLU A 90 30.50 -16.61 8.87
CA GLU A 90 31.90 -16.34 8.54
C GLU A 90 32.03 -16.08 7.04
N VAL A 91 32.55 -14.92 6.65
CA VAL A 91 32.76 -14.52 5.26
C VAL A 91 34.25 -14.48 4.94
N ASN A 92 34.63 -15.18 3.90
CA ASN A 92 35.99 -15.12 3.36
C ASN A 92 36.07 -13.92 2.39
N GLU A 93 36.85 -12.92 2.74
CA GLU A 93 37.00 -11.67 1.96
C GLU A 93 37.70 -11.85 0.59
N ASN A 94 38.42 -12.95 0.39
CA ASN A 94 39.09 -13.20 -0.89
C ASN A 94 38.17 -13.91 -1.89
N THR A 95 37.28 -14.77 -1.41
CA THR A 95 36.41 -15.61 -2.26
C THR A 95 34.94 -15.19 -2.18
N TRP A 96 34.58 -14.36 -1.21
CA TRP A 96 33.20 -13.97 -0.86
C TRP A 96 32.31 -15.14 -0.44
N GLU A 97 32.91 -16.32 -0.16
CA GLU A 97 32.19 -17.46 0.38
C GLU A 97 31.64 -17.13 1.77
N ILE A 98 30.36 -17.42 1.98
CA ILE A 98 29.64 -17.23 3.25
C ILE A 98 29.43 -18.60 3.86
N LYS A 99 30.08 -18.86 5.01
CA LYS A 99 29.84 -20.06 5.82
C LYS A 99 28.86 -19.75 6.93
N ILE A 100 27.81 -20.54 7.05
CA ILE A 100 26.79 -20.45 8.09
C ILE A 100 26.91 -21.73 8.89
N SER A 101 27.22 -21.64 10.18
CA SER A 101 27.43 -22.80 11.07
C SER A 101 26.43 -22.77 12.21
N TRP A 102 25.95 -23.95 12.60
CA TRP A 102 25.13 -24.21 13.78
C TRP A 102 25.63 -25.45 14.51
N HIS A 103 25.05 -25.76 15.68
CA HIS A 103 25.58 -26.81 16.58
C HIS A 103 25.87 -28.17 15.89
N SER A 104 25.04 -28.58 14.94
CA SER A 104 25.11 -29.92 14.34
C SER A 104 25.49 -29.93 12.86
N GLY A 105 25.78 -28.78 12.27
CA GLY A 105 26.04 -28.69 10.83
C GLY A 105 26.37 -27.29 10.34
N GLY A 106 26.33 -27.13 9.04
CA GLY A 106 26.57 -25.84 8.41
C GLY A 106 26.23 -25.87 6.92
N SER A 107 26.20 -24.69 6.33
CA SER A 107 26.00 -24.45 4.90
C SER A 107 27.06 -23.48 4.38
N SER A 108 27.41 -23.61 3.12
CA SER A 108 28.25 -22.66 2.42
C SER A 108 27.48 -22.08 1.24
N VAL A 109 27.46 -20.77 1.14
CA VAL A 109 26.73 -20.03 0.11
C VAL A 109 27.72 -19.11 -0.62
N PRO A 110 27.74 -19.10 -1.98
CA PRO A 110 28.60 -18.17 -2.72
C PRO A 110 28.05 -16.75 -2.61
N GLY A 111 28.80 -15.86 -2.00
CA GLY A 111 28.53 -14.42 -1.99
C GLY A 111 29.19 -13.72 -3.19
N ALA A 112 29.03 -12.41 -3.25
CA ALA A 112 29.63 -11.54 -4.27
C ALA A 112 30.31 -10.32 -3.64
N ASN A 113 31.13 -9.65 -4.44
CA ASN A 113 31.83 -8.44 -4.02
C ASN A 113 30.83 -7.32 -3.70
N PRO A 114 30.79 -6.81 -2.46
CA PRO A 114 29.85 -5.78 -2.03
C PRO A 114 30.05 -4.44 -2.74
N VAL A 115 31.25 -4.15 -3.24
CA VAL A 115 31.57 -2.90 -3.98
C VAL A 115 30.73 -2.76 -5.26
N SER A 116 30.26 -3.86 -5.82
CA SER A 116 29.40 -3.87 -7.01
C SER A 116 27.93 -3.50 -6.69
N TYR A 117 27.57 -3.40 -5.41
CA TYR A 117 26.20 -3.04 -5.02
C TYR A 117 25.98 -1.52 -5.20
N PRO A 118 24.88 -1.10 -5.82
CA PRO A 118 24.61 0.32 -6.02
C PRO A 118 24.53 1.10 -4.71
N THR A 119 25.07 2.31 -4.70
CA THR A 119 24.95 3.22 -3.55
C THR A 119 23.52 3.75 -3.42
N ASN A 120 23.10 3.97 -2.18
CA ASN A 120 21.79 4.54 -1.90
C ASN A 120 21.69 5.98 -2.43
N LYS A 121 20.50 6.35 -2.90
CA LYS A 121 20.20 7.73 -3.24
C LYS A 121 20.18 8.60 -1.99
N THR A 122 20.73 9.79 -2.07
CA THR A 122 20.70 10.80 -1.00
C THR A 122 19.66 11.86 -1.34
N LEU A 123 18.98 12.38 -0.33
CA LEU A 123 18.08 13.53 -0.50
C LEU A 123 18.88 14.82 -0.76
N ALA A 124 18.27 15.77 -1.41
CA ALA A 124 18.79 17.11 -1.58
C ALA A 124 19.00 17.83 -0.22
N GLU A 125 19.82 18.87 -0.18
CA GLU A 125 20.07 19.64 1.04
C GLU A 125 18.82 20.39 1.54
N ASP A 126 17.94 20.79 0.65
CA ASP A 126 16.67 21.49 0.90
C ASP A 126 15.47 20.55 1.13
N LYS A 127 15.72 19.33 1.59
CA LYS A 127 14.66 18.36 1.91
C LYS A 127 13.65 18.91 2.92
N THR A 128 12.41 18.49 2.75
CA THR A 128 11.36 18.66 3.77
C THR A 128 11.37 17.45 4.71
N GLU A 129 11.13 17.69 5.99
CA GLU A 129 11.05 16.63 7.00
C GLU A 129 9.80 16.80 7.85
N VAL A 130 9.05 15.70 8.03
CA VAL A 130 7.81 15.66 8.81
C VAL A 130 7.81 14.40 9.66
N THR A 131 7.48 14.53 10.94
CA THR A 131 7.25 13.38 11.81
C THR A 131 5.76 13.05 11.80
N MET A 132 5.43 11.78 11.57
CA MET A 132 4.06 11.28 11.50
C MET A 132 3.88 10.14 12.49
N ASP A 133 2.79 10.14 13.24
CA ASP A 133 2.42 8.97 14.02
C ASP A 133 2.04 7.78 13.09
N VAL A 134 2.25 6.57 13.61
CA VAL A 134 2.05 5.33 12.85
C VAL A 134 0.61 5.21 12.36
N ASP A 135 -0.37 5.55 13.19
CA ASP A 135 -1.79 5.40 12.86
C ASP A 135 -2.20 6.34 11.72
N THR A 136 -1.75 7.59 11.75
CA THR A 136 -1.97 8.56 10.67
C THR A 136 -1.41 8.06 9.34
N LEU A 137 -0.18 7.54 9.36
CA LEU A 137 0.48 7.07 8.14
C LEU A 137 -0.14 5.75 7.62
N VAL A 138 -0.39 4.78 8.50
CA VAL A 138 -0.96 3.48 8.11
C VAL A 138 -2.39 3.62 7.62
N ASN A 139 -3.21 4.43 8.31
CA ASN A 139 -4.59 4.66 7.90
C ASN A 139 -4.68 5.40 6.57
N GLY A 140 -3.84 6.44 6.37
CA GLY A 140 -3.76 7.17 5.12
C GLY A 140 -3.47 6.27 3.93
N ILE A 141 -2.47 5.40 4.05
CA ILE A 141 -2.11 4.44 3.01
C ILE A 141 -3.20 3.37 2.84
N ASN A 142 -3.66 2.73 3.92
CA ASN A 142 -4.64 1.64 3.85
C ASN A 142 -5.95 2.06 3.21
N LYS A 143 -6.46 3.24 3.58
CA LYS A 143 -7.75 3.74 3.09
C LYS A 143 -7.72 4.21 1.63
N THR A 144 -6.53 4.44 1.06
CA THR A 144 -6.42 5.04 -0.28
C THR A 144 -5.77 4.14 -1.33
N ILE A 145 -4.79 3.31 -0.96
CA ILE A 145 -3.92 2.57 -1.89
C ILE A 145 -4.68 1.68 -2.89
N PHE A 146 -5.84 1.14 -2.53
CA PHE A 146 -6.63 0.28 -3.40
C PHE A 146 -7.22 1.04 -4.62
N ALA A 147 -7.30 2.36 -4.53
CA ALA A 147 -7.81 3.21 -5.59
C ALA A 147 -6.74 3.71 -6.56
N THR A 148 -5.46 3.39 -6.34
CA THR A 148 -4.38 3.74 -7.28
C THR A 148 -4.56 3.03 -8.61
N ALA A 149 -4.12 3.70 -9.69
CA ALA A 149 -4.06 3.12 -11.02
C ALA A 149 -2.89 2.12 -11.15
N ASP A 150 -2.87 1.44 -12.29
CA ASP A 150 -1.76 0.61 -12.76
C ASP A 150 -1.67 0.85 -14.28
N ASP A 151 -1.36 2.11 -14.66
CA ASP A 151 -1.45 2.61 -16.02
C ASP A 151 -0.22 3.48 -16.34
N ASP A 152 0.61 3.02 -17.27
CA ASP A 152 1.83 3.71 -17.69
C ASP A 152 1.56 5.07 -18.37
N PHE A 153 0.35 5.28 -18.92
CA PHE A 153 -0.05 6.55 -19.53
C PHE A 153 -0.46 7.62 -18.52
N LYS A 154 -0.73 7.23 -17.28
CA LYS A 154 -1.14 8.13 -16.20
C LYS A 154 -0.30 7.90 -14.93
N PRO A 155 1.03 8.05 -15.01
CA PRO A 155 1.93 7.68 -13.92
C PRO A 155 1.60 8.38 -12.59
N MET A 156 1.09 9.62 -12.62
CA MET A 156 0.70 10.34 -11.40
C MET A 156 -0.40 9.64 -10.60
N MET A 157 -1.22 8.78 -11.24
CA MET A 157 -2.27 8.02 -10.57
C MET A 157 -1.78 6.65 -10.04
N ASN A 158 -0.54 6.23 -10.34
CA ASN A 158 0.04 4.96 -9.89
C ASN A 158 0.59 5.02 -8.45
N GLY A 159 0.22 6.03 -7.71
CA GLY A 159 0.64 6.24 -6.33
C GLY A 159 -0.42 6.92 -5.47
N VAL A 160 -0.13 6.99 -4.19
CA VAL A 160 -0.91 7.73 -3.21
C VAL A 160 -0.36 9.14 -3.13
N PHE A 161 -1.21 10.13 -3.33
CA PHE A 161 -0.88 11.54 -3.15
C PHE A 161 -1.00 11.92 -1.68
N PHE A 162 0.06 12.46 -1.13
CA PHE A 162 0.14 13.05 0.20
C PHE A 162 0.08 14.56 0.05
N ASN A 163 -0.95 15.18 0.59
CA ASN A 163 -1.08 16.64 0.69
C ASN A 163 -1.02 17.02 2.16
N ILE A 164 0.10 17.57 2.57
CA ILE A 164 0.42 17.98 3.94
C ILE A 164 0.10 19.45 4.06
N GLU A 165 -0.79 19.82 4.99
CA GLU A 165 -1.18 21.19 5.31
C GLU A 165 -0.95 21.45 6.80
N GLN A 166 -1.01 22.70 7.25
CA GLN A 166 -0.72 23.06 8.64
C GLN A 166 -1.54 22.29 9.68
N ASN A 167 -2.82 21.99 9.37
CA ASN A 167 -3.75 21.40 10.32
C ASN A 167 -4.18 19.97 9.95
N GLY A 168 -3.53 19.35 8.98
CA GLY A 168 -3.92 18.00 8.59
C GLY A 168 -3.18 17.45 7.39
N ILE A 169 -3.37 16.17 7.16
CA ILE A 169 -2.86 15.47 6.00
C ILE A 169 -4.03 14.90 5.22
N THR A 170 -4.06 15.18 3.92
CA THR A 170 -5.00 14.58 2.99
C THR A 170 -4.29 13.57 2.11
N TYR A 171 -4.77 12.33 2.11
CA TYR A 171 -4.32 11.25 1.25
C TYR A 171 -5.33 11.06 0.13
N VAL A 172 -4.85 10.97 -1.11
CA VAL A 172 -5.74 10.78 -2.26
C VAL A 172 -5.18 9.71 -3.19
N ALA A 173 -6.06 8.85 -3.69
CA ALA A 173 -5.73 7.94 -4.78
C ALA A 173 -6.90 7.86 -5.77
N THR A 174 -6.59 7.71 -7.05
CA THR A 174 -7.57 7.56 -8.13
C THR A 174 -6.99 6.79 -9.31
N ASP A 175 -7.85 6.05 -10.02
CA ASP A 175 -7.54 5.42 -11.32
C ASP A 175 -8.30 6.09 -12.48
N GLY A 176 -9.02 7.20 -12.19
CA GLY A 176 -9.88 7.89 -13.13
C GLY A 176 -11.32 7.34 -13.19
N HIS A 177 -11.60 6.20 -12.56
CA HIS A 177 -12.94 5.63 -12.43
C HIS A 177 -13.47 5.70 -10.99
N LYS A 178 -12.62 5.49 -10.03
CA LYS A 178 -12.87 5.67 -8.60
C LYS A 178 -11.85 6.62 -8.00
N LEU A 179 -12.21 7.28 -6.91
CA LEU A 179 -11.33 8.16 -6.16
C LEU A 179 -11.59 7.96 -4.68
N VAL A 180 -10.53 7.95 -3.89
CA VAL A 180 -10.62 7.98 -2.44
C VAL A 180 -9.86 9.17 -1.91
N LYS A 181 -10.50 9.94 -1.03
CA LYS A 181 -9.91 11.03 -0.26
C LYS A 181 -10.07 10.68 1.21
N PHE A 182 -8.96 10.59 1.90
CA PHE A 182 -8.90 10.45 3.35
C PHE A 182 -8.19 11.65 3.94
N THR A 183 -8.80 12.32 4.90
CA THR A 183 -8.22 13.48 5.59
C THR A 183 -8.19 13.21 7.08
N THR A 184 -7.08 13.51 7.74
CA THR A 184 -6.92 13.38 9.19
C THR A 184 -6.23 14.62 9.74
N GLU A 185 -6.54 14.96 11.00
CA GLU A 185 -5.86 16.04 11.71
C GLU A 185 -4.40 15.65 11.97
N HIS A 186 -3.51 16.57 11.72
CA HIS A 186 -2.09 16.46 12.02
C HIS A 186 -1.46 17.85 11.99
N ASN A 187 -0.62 18.14 12.96
CA ASN A 187 0.05 19.45 13.02
C ASN A 187 1.38 19.40 12.27
N CYS A 188 1.48 20.16 11.19
CA CYS A 188 2.69 20.29 10.41
C CYS A 188 3.15 21.74 10.34
N GLU A 189 4.45 21.97 10.45
CA GLU A 189 5.02 23.33 10.37
C GLU A 189 5.02 23.88 8.94
N GLN A 190 5.13 23.01 7.95
CA GLN A 190 5.25 23.38 6.54
C GLN A 190 4.27 22.62 5.66
N ALA A 191 3.64 23.32 4.74
CA ALA A 191 2.83 22.69 3.70
C ALA A 191 3.75 22.06 2.65
N ALA A 192 3.45 20.82 2.28
CA ALA A 192 4.21 20.08 1.27
C ALA A 192 3.35 18.99 0.64
N SER A 193 3.78 18.46 -0.50
CA SER A 193 3.08 17.36 -1.13
C SER A 193 4.02 16.47 -1.93
N PHE A 194 3.68 15.19 -2.04
CA PHE A 194 4.38 14.24 -2.89
C PHE A 194 3.46 13.07 -3.29
N ILE A 195 3.87 12.32 -4.31
CA ILE A 195 3.15 11.13 -4.77
C ILE A 195 4.02 9.90 -4.47
N LEU A 196 3.57 9.07 -3.52
CA LEU A 196 4.24 7.84 -3.12
C LEU A 196 3.82 6.70 -4.05
N PRO A 197 4.73 6.05 -4.79
CA PRO A 197 4.38 4.93 -5.66
C PRO A 197 3.76 3.76 -4.89
N LYS A 198 2.92 2.99 -5.57
CA LYS A 198 2.17 1.86 -5.00
C LYS A 198 3.06 0.80 -4.33
N LYS A 199 4.23 0.48 -4.90
CA LYS A 199 5.14 -0.53 -4.33
C LYS A 199 5.70 -0.12 -2.97
N PRO A 200 6.39 1.04 -2.81
CA PRO A 200 6.85 1.48 -1.49
C PRO A 200 5.69 1.73 -0.50
N ALA A 201 4.51 2.18 -0.95
CA ALA A 201 3.34 2.32 -0.09
C ALA A 201 2.89 0.97 0.50
N ASN A 202 2.89 -0.12 -0.28
CA ASN A 202 2.60 -1.46 0.21
C ASN A 202 3.67 -2.02 1.16
N LEU A 203 4.94 -1.67 0.93
CA LEU A 203 6.03 -2.03 1.85
C LEU A 203 5.83 -1.33 3.20
N LEU A 204 5.60 -0.01 3.19
CA LEU A 204 5.29 0.77 4.40
C LEU A 204 4.11 0.17 5.17
N LYS A 205 3.00 -0.10 4.50
CA LYS A 205 1.83 -0.75 5.12
C LYS A 205 2.22 -2.01 5.91
N THR A 206 3.12 -2.83 5.37
CA THR A 206 3.56 -4.07 6.03
C THR A 206 4.51 -3.79 7.20
N MET A 207 5.37 -2.79 7.07
CA MET A 207 6.36 -2.41 8.10
C MET A 207 5.67 -1.77 9.30
N LEU A 208 4.74 -0.86 9.06
CA LEU A 208 4.01 -0.10 10.06
C LEU A 208 3.12 -0.97 10.98
N LEU A 209 2.74 -2.19 10.55
CA LEU A 209 1.98 -3.13 11.40
C LEU A 209 2.72 -3.55 12.68
N LYS A 210 4.04 -3.38 12.73
CA LYS A 210 4.89 -3.77 13.86
C LYS A 210 5.63 -2.57 14.48
N GLU A 211 5.33 -1.38 14.01
CA GLU A 211 5.95 -0.15 14.49
C GLU A 211 5.08 0.49 15.56
N GLU A 212 5.71 0.98 16.61
CA GLU A 212 5.05 1.66 17.74
C GLU A 212 5.56 3.10 17.89
N GLU A 213 6.68 3.44 17.26
CA GLU A 213 7.31 4.76 17.33
C GLU A 213 6.95 5.60 16.11
N ASP A 214 6.91 6.91 16.28
CA ASP A 214 6.66 7.85 15.19
C ASP A 214 7.65 7.67 14.04
N VAL A 215 7.19 7.89 12.83
CA VAL A 215 7.98 7.75 11.61
C VAL A 215 8.45 9.11 11.14
N THR A 216 9.75 9.27 10.95
CA THR A 216 10.30 10.45 10.30
C THR A 216 10.25 10.27 8.78
N VAL A 217 9.56 11.17 8.10
CA VAL A 217 9.41 11.20 6.64
C VAL A 217 10.20 12.39 6.11
N SER A 218 11.33 12.13 5.47
CA SER A 218 12.14 13.15 4.80
C SER A 218 11.99 12.98 3.29
N PHE A 219 11.78 14.06 2.54
CA PHE A 219 11.62 13.98 1.10
C PHE A 219 12.07 15.24 0.37
N ASP A 220 12.42 15.06 -0.89
CA ASP A 220 12.67 16.10 -1.87
C ASP A 220 11.73 15.94 -3.08
N LYS A 221 12.01 16.59 -4.20
CA LYS A 221 11.16 16.48 -5.41
C LYS A 221 11.13 15.10 -6.06
N SER A 222 12.17 14.28 -5.83
CA SER A 222 12.37 13.03 -6.56
C SER A 222 12.41 11.80 -5.66
N ASN A 223 12.74 11.94 -4.38
CA ASN A 223 12.94 10.83 -3.47
C ASN A 223 12.30 11.08 -2.11
N ALA A 224 11.92 10.01 -1.43
CA ALA A 224 11.52 10.03 -0.03
C ALA A 224 12.26 8.98 0.78
N VAL A 225 12.48 9.29 2.06
CA VAL A 225 13.08 8.42 3.07
C VAL A 225 12.13 8.33 4.25
N PHE A 226 11.70 7.13 4.57
CA PHE A 226 10.90 6.83 5.75
C PHE A 226 11.79 6.13 6.75
N THR A 227 12.02 6.78 7.89
CA THR A 227 12.87 6.25 8.97
C THR A 227 11.98 5.74 10.10
N LEU A 228 12.03 4.44 10.31
CA LEU A 228 11.39 3.70 11.37
C LEU A 228 12.47 3.24 12.37
N LYS A 229 12.07 2.66 13.50
CA LYS A 229 13.01 2.21 14.54
C LYS A 229 14.13 1.31 14.00
N ASN A 230 13.77 0.23 13.30
CA ASN A 230 14.73 -0.77 12.80
C ASN A 230 14.86 -0.78 11.28
N TYR A 231 14.09 0.05 10.56
CA TYR A 231 14.06 0.05 9.11
C TYR A 231 14.15 1.45 8.52
N ILE A 232 14.77 1.54 7.36
CA ILE A 232 14.78 2.76 6.55
C ILE A 232 14.33 2.37 5.14
N LEU A 233 13.23 2.97 4.68
CA LEU A 233 12.75 2.83 3.32
C LEU A 233 13.12 4.08 2.53
N ILE A 234 13.86 3.90 1.45
CA ILE A 234 14.22 4.95 0.50
C ILE A 234 13.52 4.62 -0.80
N CYS A 235 12.79 5.57 -1.39
CA CYS A 235 12.12 5.33 -2.66
C CYS A 235 12.13 6.57 -3.55
N ARG A 236 12.07 6.34 -4.85
CA ARG A 236 11.80 7.38 -5.83
C ARG A 236 10.33 7.75 -5.78
N LEU A 237 10.03 9.04 -5.81
CA LEU A 237 8.67 9.57 -5.90
C LEU A 237 8.21 9.63 -7.36
N ILE A 238 6.90 9.67 -7.58
CA ILE A 238 6.33 9.96 -8.88
C ILE A 238 6.38 11.48 -9.09
N GLU A 239 7.11 11.91 -10.11
CA GLU A 239 7.25 13.32 -10.46
C GLU A 239 6.01 13.83 -11.21
N GLY A 240 5.64 15.10 -10.97
CA GLY A 240 4.53 15.78 -11.64
C GLY A 240 3.43 16.22 -10.69
N ASP A 241 2.48 16.99 -11.25
CA ASP A 241 1.34 17.49 -10.49
C ASP A 241 0.24 16.44 -10.41
N TYR A 242 -0.25 16.18 -9.21
CA TYR A 242 -1.41 15.30 -9.03
C TYR A 242 -2.65 15.95 -9.63
N PRO A 243 -3.57 15.18 -10.28
CA PRO A 243 -4.78 15.74 -10.85
C PRO A 243 -5.63 16.51 -9.83
N ASN A 244 -6.30 17.59 -10.29
CA ASN A 244 -7.19 18.35 -9.42
C ASN A 244 -8.42 17.52 -9.03
N TYR A 245 -8.24 16.69 -8.01
CA TYR A 245 -9.27 15.77 -7.51
C TYR A 245 -10.48 16.48 -6.89
N ASN A 246 -10.32 17.71 -6.38
CA ASN A 246 -11.43 18.46 -5.79
C ASN A 246 -12.47 18.86 -6.85
N ALA A 247 -12.05 19.05 -8.10
CA ALA A 247 -12.95 19.44 -9.19
C ALA A 247 -13.96 18.34 -9.58
N VAL A 248 -13.66 17.07 -9.28
CA VAL A 248 -14.52 15.93 -9.64
C VAL A 248 -15.42 15.47 -8.49
N ILE A 249 -15.22 15.97 -7.28
CA ILE A 249 -16.05 15.67 -6.11
C ILE A 249 -17.34 16.48 -6.19
N PRO A 250 -18.53 15.83 -6.33
CA PRO A 250 -19.77 16.55 -6.41
C PRO A 250 -20.09 17.30 -5.11
N ALA A 251 -20.56 18.54 -5.25
CA ALA A 251 -21.07 19.32 -4.13
C ALA A 251 -22.60 19.14 -4.04
N GLY A 252 -23.07 18.49 -2.97
CA GLY A 252 -24.49 18.46 -2.61
C GLY A 252 -25.35 17.52 -3.47
N ASN A 253 -25.02 16.25 -3.53
CA ASN A 253 -25.89 15.21 -4.12
C ASN A 253 -27.19 15.09 -3.31
N PRO A 254 -28.38 15.26 -3.94
CA PRO A 254 -29.66 15.35 -3.21
C PRO A 254 -30.22 14.00 -2.76
N ASN A 255 -29.89 12.91 -3.47
CA ASN A 255 -30.46 11.59 -3.20
C ASN A 255 -29.52 10.84 -2.24
N LYS A 256 -30.00 10.55 -1.03
CA LYS A 256 -29.20 9.95 0.05
C LYS A 256 -29.75 8.58 0.43
N ILE A 257 -28.89 7.57 0.40
CA ILE A 257 -29.18 6.20 0.77
C ILE A 257 -28.36 5.84 2.01
N LEU A 258 -29.02 5.48 3.12
CA LEU A 258 -28.38 4.86 4.26
C LEU A 258 -28.69 3.37 4.24
N ILE A 259 -27.66 2.53 4.21
CA ILE A 259 -27.82 1.08 4.05
C ILE A 259 -26.77 0.33 4.86
N ASP A 260 -27.14 -0.86 5.36
CA ASP A 260 -26.18 -1.80 5.94
C ASP A 260 -25.12 -2.19 4.89
N ARG A 261 -23.86 -1.95 5.24
CA ARG A 261 -22.74 -2.15 4.33
C ARG A 261 -22.54 -3.61 3.94
N ILE A 262 -22.73 -4.54 4.89
CA ILE A 262 -22.51 -5.98 4.65
C ILE A 262 -23.62 -6.55 3.77
N GLU A 263 -24.89 -6.19 4.03
CA GLU A 263 -26.02 -6.58 3.18
C GLU A 263 -25.83 -6.06 1.76
N PHE A 264 -25.42 -4.79 1.60
CA PHE A 264 -25.19 -4.17 0.30
C PHE A 264 -24.03 -4.86 -0.43
N LEU A 265 -22.89 -5.05 0.21
CA LEU A 265 -21.73 -5.74 -0.36
C LEU A 265 -22.07 -7.16 -0.82
N ASN A 266 -22.78 -7.92 0.01
CA ASN A 266 -23.16 -9.30 -0.30
C ASN A 266 -24.21 -9.36 -1.41
N GLY A 267 -25.18 -8.44 -1.43
CA GLY A 267 -26.15 -8.31 -2.52
C GLY A 267 -25.46 -8.03 -3.85
N ILE A 268 -24.51 -7.07 -3.89
CA ILE A 268 -23.71 -6.80 -5.09
C ILE A 268 -22.97 -8.05 -5.54
N LYS A 269 -22.28 -8.76 -4.63
CA LYS A 269 -21.53 -9.99 -4.97
C LYS A 269 -22.43 -11.06 -5.57
N ARG A 270 -23.64 -11.28 -5.02
CA ARG A 270 -24.61 -12.27 -5.56
C ARG A 270 -25.11 -11.88 -6.96
N VAL A 271 -25.53 -10.64 -7.13
CA VAL A 271 -26.10 -10.15 -8.40
C VAL A 271 -25.00 -10.05 -9.48
N ALA A 272 -23.77 -9.66 -9.13
CA ALA A 272 -22.66 -9.51 -10.05
C ALA A 272 -22.24 -10.82 -10.76
N VAL A 273 -22.59 -11.98 -10.21
CA VAL A 273 -22.34 -13.29 -10.87
C VAL A 273 -23.04 -13.36 -12.25
N CYS A 274 -24.17 -12.67 -12.40
CA CYS A 274 -24.93 -12.60 -13.65
C CYS A 274 -24.63 -11.36 -14.50
N ALA A 275 -23.63 -10.54 -14.10
CA ALA A 275 -23.23 -9.39 -14.90
C ALA A 275 -22.41 -9.81 -16.11
N ASN A 276 -22.56 -9.08 -17.22
CA ASN A 276 -21.70 -9.30 -18.39
C ASN A 276 -20.22 -9.12 -18.04
N SER A 277 -19.38 -10.11 -18.38
CA SER A 277 -17.99 -10.17 -17.97
C SER A 277 -17.10 -9.03 -18.54
N ALA A 278 -17.49 -8.45 -19.68
CA ALA A 278 -16.73 -7.36 -20.29
C ALA A 278 -17.02 -6.01 -19.59
N THR A 279 -18.28 -5.79 -19.18
CA THR A 279 -18.69 -4.51 -18.58
C THR A 279 -18.70 -4.55 -17.05
N ASN A 280 -19.02 -5.71 -16.46
CA ASN A 280 -19.28 -5.90 -15.04
C ASN A 280 -20.34 -4.90 -14.51
N LEU A 281 -21.31 -4.51 -15.39
CA LEU A 281 -22.34 -3.53 -15.08
C LEU A 281 -23.35 -4.12 -14.09
N ILE A 282 -23.61 -3.39 -13.03
CA ILE A 282 -24.72 -3.58 -12.11
C ILE A 282 -25.56 -2.31 -12.08
N ARG A 283 -26.90 -2.45 -12.19
CA ARG A 283 -27.84 -1.35 -12.06
C ARG A 283 -28.39 -1.30 -10.65
N LEU A 284 -28.47 -0.11 -10.13
CA LEU A 284 -29.03 0.25 -8.85
C LEU A 284 -30.29 1.09 -9.10
N ASP A 285 -31.47 0.57 -8.73
CA ASP A 285 -32.76 1.28 -8.77
C ASP A 285 -33.18 1.57 -7.34
N VAL A 286 -33.35 2.84 -7.00
CA VAL A 286 -33.73 3.27 -5.64
C VAL A 286 -35.03 4.02 -5.63
N ALA A 287 -35.96 3.54 -4.84
CA ALA A 287 -37.27 4.17 -4.59
C ALA A 287 -37.87 3.59 -3.30
N ASP A 288 -38.71 4.35 -2.63
CA ASP A 288 -39.58 3.88 -1.52
C ASP A 288 -38.83 3.07 -0.44
N ASN A 289 -37.65 3.54 -0.01
CA ASN A 289 -36.78 2.87 0.97
C ASN A 289 -36.30 1.47 0.56
N LYS A 290 -36.29 1.21 -0.75
CA LYS A 290 -35.73 -0.01 -1.32
C LYS A 290 -34.66 0.30 -2.34
N LEU A 291 -33.56 -0.47 -2.26
CA LEU A 291 -32.50 -0.51 -3.26
C LEU A 291 -32.61 -1.84 -4.00
N THR A 292 -32.93 -1.80 -5.27
CA THR A 292 -32.96 -2.99 -6.14
C THR A 292 -31.68 -3.03 -6.96
N LEU A 293 -30.94 -4.11 -6.80
CA LEU A 293 -29.75 -4.44 -7.58
C LEU A 293 -30.14 -5.31 -8.75
N ALA A 294 -29.67 -5.03 -9.96
CA ALA A 294 -29.94 -5.84 -11.13
C ALA A 294 -28.71 -5.97 -12.03
N ALA A 295 -28.47 -7.15 -12.55
CA ALA A 295 -27.47 -7.42 -13.57
C ALA A 295 -27.96 -8.45 -14.56
N GLN A 296 -27.47 -8.37 -15.80
CA GLN A 296 -27.79 -9.34 -16.84
C GLN A 296 -26.65 -9.51 -17.82
N ASP A 297 -26.51 -10.71 -18.36
CA ASP A 297 -25.72 -10.99 -19.53
C ASP A 297 -26.62 -11.59 -20.62
N VAL A 298 -26.93 -10.78 -21.63
CA VAL A 298 -27.80 -11.15 -22.73
C VAL A 298 -27.20 -12.29 -23.57
N ASN A 299 -25.88 -12.35 -23.66
CA ASN A 299 -25.19 -13.37 -24.47
C ASN A 299 -25.32 -14.77 -23.87
N PHE A 300 -25.42 -14.86 -22.54
CA PHE A 300 -25.54 -16.13 -21.82
C PHE A 300 -26.98 -16.36 -21.27
N TYR A 301 -27.91 -15.45 -21.55
CA TYR A 301 -29.29 -15.53 -21.07
C TYR A 301 -29.39 -15.66 -19.53
N VAL A 302 -28.49 -15.02 -18.80
CA VAL A 302 -28.52 -15.01 -17.33
C VAL A 302 -28.85 -13.62 -16.81
N SER A 303 -29.60 -13.58 -15.74
CA SER A 303 -29.93 -12.35 -15.02
C SER A 303 -30.13 -12.62 -13.54
N ALA A 304 -29.88 -11.62 -12.73
CA ALA A 304 -30.18 -11.62 -11.30
C ALA A 304 -30.71 -10.28 -10.87
N ASN A 305 -31.58 -10.30 -9.88
CA ASN A 305 -32.03 -9.11 -9.16
C ASN A 305 -32.18 -9.43 -7.68
N GLU A 306 -31.97 -8.41 -6.85
CA GLU A 306 -32.12 -8.49 -5.41
C GLU A 306 -32.55 -7.15 -4.85
N SER A 307 -33.53 -7.16 -3.93
CA SER A 307 -34.02 -5.94 -3.26
C SER A 307 -33.56 -5.91 -1.81
N LEU A 308 -32.94 -4.82 -1.42
CA LEU A 308 -32.42 -4.54 -0.08
C LEU A 308 -33.24 -3.41 0.55
N ASN A 309 -33.43 -3.48 1.86
CA ASN A 309 -34.01 -2.37 2.61
C ASN A 309 -32.96 -1.28 2.87
N CYS A 310 -33.33 -0.04 2.71
CA CYS A 310 -32.48 1.11 3.02
C CYS A 310 -33.35 2.26 3.57
N SER A 311 -32.71 3.25 4.21
CA SER A 311 -33.36 4.56 4.40
C SER A 311 -33.02 5.44 3.21
N TYR A 312 -34.00 5.97 2.54
CA TYR A 312 -33.83 6.74 1.32
C TYR A 312 -34.50 8.11 1.41
N GLU A 313 -33.71 9.13 1.13
CA GLU A 313 -34.19 10.51 0.96
C GLU A 313 -33.84 10.96 -0.45
N GLY A 314 -34.88 11.22 -1.29
CA GLY A 314 -34.67 11.68 -2.66
C GLY A 314 -35.76 11.25 -3.62
N SER A 315 -35.59 11.54 -4.90
CA SER A 315 -36.47 11.12 -5.99
C SER A 315 -36.03 9.76 -6.54
N PRO A 316 -36.96 8.94 -7.06
CA PRO A 316 -36.61 7.67 -7.69
C PRO A 316 -35.47 7.83 -8.70
N ILE A 317 -34.44 7.00 -8.58
CA ILE A 317 -33.22 7.09 -9.40
C ILE A 317 -32.77 5.70 -9.85
N SER A 318 -32.27 5.63 -11.09
CA SER A 318 -31.59 4.45 -11.65
C SER A 318 -30.20 4.84 -12.10
N ILE A 319 -29.16 4.12 -11.65
CA ILE A 319 -27.78 4.38 -11.95
C ILE A 319 -27.00 3.08 -12.13
N GLY A 320 -26.06 3.06 -13.06
CA GLY A 320 -25.18 1.91 -13.31
C GLY A 320 -23.78 2.11 -12.75
N PHE A 321 -23.21 1.06 -12.20
CA PHE A 321 -21.82 1.05 -11.77
C PHE A 321 -21.11 -0.24 -12.16
N LYS A 322 -19.77 -0.20 -12.20
CA LYS A 322 -18.96 -1.40 -12.34
C LYS A 322 -18.93 -2.14 -11.00
N SER A 323 -19.47 -3.36 -10.95
CA SER A 323 -19.63 -4.13 -9.71
C SER A 323 -18.33 -4.36 -8.96
N ILE A 324 -17.22 -4.60 -9.66
CA ILE A 324 -15.91 -4.80 -9.05
C ILE A 324 -15.46 -3.56 -8.24
N PHE A 325 -15.72 -2.35 -8.74
CA PHE A 325 -15.34 -1.13 -8.02
C PHE A 325 -16.27 -0.87 -6.82
N LEU A 326 -17.57 -1.20 -6.93
CA LEU A 326 -18.47 -1.16 -5.77
C LEU A 326 -18.00 -2.12 -4.67
N VAL A 327 -17.62 -3.34 -5.04
CA VAL A 327 -17.07 -4.33 -4.10
C VAL A 327 -15.79 -3.82 -3.43
N GLU A 328 -14.87 -3.21 -4.18
CA GLU A 328 -13.66 -2.63 -3.63
C GLU A 328 -13.98 -1.51 -2.64
N ILE A 329 -14.84 -0.55 -3.01
CA ILE A 329 -15.23 0.57 -2.14
C ILE A 329 -15.85 0.06 -0.84
N LEU A 330 -16.88 -0.80 -0.94
CA LEU A 330 -17.59 -1.32 0.24
C LEU A 330 -16.73 -2.23 1.12
N SER A 331 -15.74 -2.90 0.55
CA SER A 331 -14.78 -3.71 1.30
C SER A 331 -13.77 -2.88 2.09
N ASN A 332 -13.53 -1.63 1.68
CA ASN A 332 -12.62 -0.70 2.35
C ASN A 332 -13.34 0.33 3.25
N ILE A 333 -14.64 0.21 3.43
CA ILE A 333 -15.42 0.91 4.47
C ILE A 333 -15.51 -0.03 5.68
N GLU A 334 -15.20 0.47 6.88
CA GLU A 334 -15.13 -0.32 8.10
C GLU A 334 -16.42 -0.22 8.94
N THR A 335 -17.21 0.85 8.75
CA THR A 335 -18.45 1.07 9.49
C THR A 335 -19.56 0.09 9.07
N PRO A 336 -20.47 -0.27 9.98
CA PRO A 336 -21.62 -1.12 9.63
C PRO A 336 -22.59 -0.46 8.65
N THR A 337 -22.70 0.86 8.66
CA THR A 337 -23.58 1.64 7.77
C THR A 337 -22.77 2.48 6.80
N VAL A 338 -23.21 2.54 5.55
CA VAL A 338 -22.67 3.41 4.51
C VAL A 338 -23.73 4.41 4.04
N LEU A 339 -23.31 5.68 3.90
CA LEU A 339 -24.06 6.72 3.23
C LEU A 339 -23.65 6.79 1.76
N VAL A 340 -24.61 6.60 0.85
CA VAL A 340 -24.41 6.76 -0.60
C VAL A 340 -25.20 8.00 -1.05
N GLU A 341 -24.50 8.94 -1.65
CA GLU A 341 -25.07 10.19 -2.16
C GLU A 341 -25.02 10.20 -3.69
N LEU A 342 -26.17 10.36 -4.34
CA LEU A 342 -26.34 10.36 -5.80
C LEU A 342 -26.98 11.66 -6.27
N ALA A 343 -26.59 12.15 -7.45
CA ALA A 343 -27.25 13.28 -8.10
C ALA A 343 -28.20 12.80 -9.21
N ASP A 344 -27.62 12.18 -10.23
CA ASP A 344 -28.33 11.64 -11.40
C ASP A 344 -27.53 10.45 -11.97
N SER A 345 -28.00 9.86 -13.07
CA SER A 345 -27.39 8.68 -13.68
C SER A 345 -26.02 8.92 -14.34
N THR A 346 -25.55 10.17 -14.43
CA THR A 346 -24.33 10.56 -15.15
C THR A 346 -23.24 11.11 -14.26
N ARG A 347 -23.59 11.56 -13.06
CA ARG A 347 -22.63 12.10 -12.09
C ARG A 347 -22.14 11.03 -11.14
N ALA A 348 -20.93 11.23 -10.65
CA ALA A 348 -20.30 10.30 -9.71
C ALA A 348 -21.15 10.11 -8.43
N GLY A 349 -21.28 8.86 -8.00
CA GLY A 349 -21.78 8.50 -6.68
C GLY A 349 -20.72 8.73 -5.63
N VAL A 350 -21.11 9.23 -4.46
CA VAL A 350 -20.23 9.45 -3.30
C VAL A 350 -20.63 8.47 -2.20
N PHE A 351 -19.63 7.79 -1.65
CA PHE A 351 -19.76 6.80 -0.59
C PHE A 351 -18.99 7.29 0.63
N LYS A 352 -19.65 7.30 1.79
CA LYS A 352 -19.05 7.75 3.05
C LYS A 352 -19.35 6.75 4.17
N PRO A 353 -18.37 6.41 5.01
CA PRO A 353 -18.64 5.69 6.25
C PRO A 353 -19.52 6.55 7.16
N VAL A 354 -20.42 5.91 7.92
CA VAL A 354 -21.26 6.57 8.93
C VAL A 354 -20.74 6.17 10.29
N TYR A 355 -20.32 7.15 11.07
CA TYR A 355 -19.81 6.97 12.44
C TYR A 355 -20.87 7.47 13.44
N ASP A 356 -20.95 6.82 14.59
CA ASP A 356 -21.83 7.24 15.69
C ASP A 356 -21.27 8.47 16.41
N ASP A 357 -19.94 8.61 16.48
CA ASP A 357 -19.25 9.71 17.13
C ASP A 357 -18.52 10.61 16.13
N VAL A 358 -18.18 11.83 16.59
CA VAL A 358 -17.36 12.76 15.81
C VAL A 358 -15.95 12.21 15.67
N GLN A 359 -15.48 12.10 14.44
CA GLN A 359 -14.15 11.62 14.11
C GLN A 359 -13.21 12.79 13.83
N SER A 360 -11.92 12.63 14.19
CA SER A 360 -10.82 13.52 13.78
C SER A 360 -10.37 13.31 12.34
N SER A 361 -10.95 12.32 11.66
CA SER A 361 -10.66 11.99 10.28
C SER A 361 -11.93 11.85 9.45
N SER A 362 -11.82 12.04 8.15
CA SER A 362 -12.93 11.88 7.22
C SER A 362 -12.50 11.07 5.99
N THR A 363 -13.40 10.19 5.55
CA THR A 363 -13.22 9.40 4.33
C THR A 363 -14.34 9.69 3.35
N LEU A 364 -13.96 9.97 2.11
CA LEU A 364 -14.87 10.11 0.99
C LEU A 364 -14.38 9.23 -0.15
N MET A 365 -15.27 8.39 -0.68
CA MET A 365 -14.99 7.57 -1.84
C MET A 365 -15.95 7.95 -2.95
N LEU A 366 -15.44 8.05 -4.17
CA LEU A 366 -16.21 8.45 -5.35
C LEU A 366 -16.14 7.33 -6.39
N LEU A 367 -17.23 7.08 -7.07
CA LEU A 367 -17.33 6.13 -8.18
C LEU A 367 -18.04 6.74 -9.36
N MET A 368 -17.39 6.70 -10.53
CA MET A 368 -18.00 7.14 -11.78
C MET A 368 -19.05 6.14 -12.26
N PRO A 369 -20.24 6.62 -12.68
CA PRO A 369 -21.27 5.75 -13.18
C PRO A 369 -20.95 5.22 -14.58
N MET A 370 -21.66 4.16 -14.94
CA MET A 370 -21.69 3.61 -16.30
C MET A 370 -23.04 3.91 -16.96
N ILE A 371 -23.02 4.12 -18.26
CA ILE A 371 -24.26 4.31 -19.03
C ILE A 371 -25.06 3.03 -19.01
N ILE A 372 -26.33 3.14 -18.60
CA ILE A 372 -27.30 2.06 -18.67
C ILE A 372 -27.97 2.16 -20.06
N SER A 373 -27.81 1.13 -20.88
CA SER A 373 -28.62 1.03 -22.11
C SER A 373 -30.06 0.78 -21.72
N ALA A 374 -30.95 1.57 -22.30
CA ALA A 374 -32.42 1.46 -22.09
C ALA A 374 -32.96 0.13 -22.59
#